data_0e203228463719c3fef8b3f4d74a5caa
#
_entry.id   0e203228463719c3fef8b3f4d74a5caa
#
_cell.length_a   1.000
_cell.length_b   1.000
_cell.length_c   1.000
_cell.angle_alpha   90.00
_cell.angle_beta   90.00
_cell.angle_gamma   90.00
#
_symmetry.space_group_name_H-M   'P 1'
#
loop_
_entity.id
_entity.type
_entity.pdbx_description
1 polymer ?
#
loop_
_entity_poly.entity_id
_entity_poly.type
_entity_poly.pdbx_seq_one_letter_code
_entity_poly.pdbx_strand_id
1 'polypeptide(L)'
;FINHIQELQLMDERIQRKVEKLEQQCQKEAKEFAKKVQELQKSNQVAFQHFQELDEHISYVATKVCHLGDQLEGVNTPRQRAVEAQKLMKYFNEFLDGELKSEVFTNSEKIKEAADIIQKLHLIAQELPFDRFSEVKSKIASKYHDLECQLIQEFTSAQRRGEISRMREVAAVLLHFKGYSHCVDVYIKQCQEGAYLRNDIFEDAAILCLRVNKQVGDIFSNPETVLAKLIQNVFEIKLQSFVKDQLEECRKSDAEPYLKNLYDLYTRTTSLSSKLMEFNLGTDKQTFLSKLIKSIFISYLENYIEVETGYLKSRSAMILIQDLKERIRQRTNLPLGPSIDTHGETFLSQEVVVNLLQETKQAFERCHRLSDPSDLPRNAFRIFTILVEFLCIEHIDYALETGLAGIPSSDSRNANLYFLDVVQQAXTIFHLFDKQFNDHLMPLISSSPKLSECLQKKKEIIEXXXXXXXXXXXXXXXXXXXXXFFKLWKHYLSKQKKTDFKPEDENNVLIQYTNACVKVCAYVRKQVEKIKNSMDGKNVDTVLMELGVRFHRLIYEHLQQYSYSCMGGMLIPMVLHLFDTLHALCNLLVVAPDNLKQVCSGEQLANLDKNILHSFVQLRADYRSARLARHFS
;
A
#
# COMPACT_ATOMS: atom_id res chain seq x y z
N PHE A 1 31.37 33.43 -7.48
CA PHE A 1 31.35 32.49 -6.32
C PHE A 1 30.56 33.07 -5.14
N ILE A 2 30.95 34.28 -4.69
CA ILE A 2 30.27 34.96 -3.57
C ILE A 2 28.79 35.18 -3.88
N ASN A 3 28.46 35.63 -5.10
CA ASN A 3 27.07 35.83 -5.52
C ASN A 3 26.23 34.53 -5.47
N HIS A 4 26.84 33.41 -5.87
CA HIS A 4 26.17 32.12 -5.82
C HIS A 4 25.96 31.65 -4.38
N ILE A 5 26.92 31.91 -3.48
CA ILE A 5 26.78 31.62 -2.05
C ILE A 5 25.62 32.45 -1.47
N GLN A 6 25.55 33.75 -1.83
CA GLN A 6 24.46 34.62 -1.38
C GLN A 6 23.10 34.15 -1.89
N GLU A 7 23.02 33.72 -3.17
CA GLU A 7 21.80 33.15 -3.75
C GLU A 7 21.38 31.88 -3.02
N LEU A 8 22.33 31.00 -2.71
CA LEU A 8 22.06 29.76 -1.97
C LEU A 8 21.58 30.06 -0.54
N GLN A 9 22.19 31.07 0.10
CA GLN A 9 21.78 31.51 1.44
C GLN A 9 20.35 32.08 1.43
N LEU A 10 20.01 32.86 0.39
CA LEU A 10 18.63 33.37 0.23
C LEU A 10 17.65 32.25 -0.01
N MET A 11 18.01 31.27 -0.85
CA MET A 11 17.18 30.08 -1.10
C MET A 11 16.97 29.28 0.19
N ASP A 12 18.04 29.10 0.98
CA ASP A 12 17.97 28.40 2.25
C ASP A 12 17.03 29.12 3.22
N GLU A 13 17.15 30.45 3.32
CA GLU A 13 16.25 31.25 4.15
C GLU A 13 14.79 31.13 3.71
N ARG A 14 14.54 31.18 2.40
CA ARG A 14 13.19 31.03 1.85
C ARG A 14 12.61 29.66 2.18
N ILE A 15 13.42 28.60 2.02
CA ILE A 15 13.01 27.22 2.31
C ILE A 15 12.74 27.08 3.82
N GLN A 16 13.60 27.64 4.68
CA GLN A 16 13.43 27.61 6.12
C GLN A 16 12.14 28.33 6.54
N ARG A 17 11.85 29.48 5.93
CA ARG A 17 10.59 30.22 6.19
C ARG A 17 9.38 29.39 5.76
N LYS A 18 9.45 28.72 4.61
CA LYS A 18 8.38 27.81 4.14
C LYS A 18 8.18 26.65 5.10
N VAL A 19 9.27 26.04 5.57
CA VAL A 19 9.22 24.92 6.52
C VAL A 19 8.58 25.39 7.84
N GLU A 20 9.00 26.54 8.37
CA GLU A 20 8.42 27.11 9.60
C GLU A 20 6.93 27.38 9.43
N LYS A 21 6.54 27.95 8.29
CA LYS A 21 5.15 28.27 7.98
C LYS A 21 4.31 27.00 7.91
N LEU A 22 4.83 25.96 7.25
CA LEU A 22 4.14 24.66 7.14
C LEU A 22 4.05 23.97 8.51
N GLU A 23 5.10 24.05 9.33
CA GLU A 23 5.09 23.50 10.68
C GLU A 23 4.04 24.19 11.55
N GLN A 24 3.96 25.54 11.46
CA GLN A 24 2.95 26.33 12.18
C GLN A 24 1.54 25.94 11.72
N GLN A 25 1.34 25.79 10.42
CA GLN A 25 0.06 25.36 9.86
C GLN A 25 -0.32 23.96 10.33
N CYS A 26 0.64 23.03 10.35
CA CYS A 26 0.42 21.65 10.84
C CYS A 26 0.04 21.65 12.32
N GLN A 27 0.73 22.45 13.14
CA GLN A 27 0.42 22.60 14.57
C GLN A 27 -0.98 23.17 14.77
N LYS A 28 -1.33 24.20 13.98
CA LYS A 28 -2.67 24.82 14.04
C LYS A 28 -3.75 23.80 13.67
N GLU A 29 -3.53 23.06 12.59
CA GLU A 29 -4.48 22.03 12.13
C GLU A 29 -4.61 20.90 13.15
N ALA A 30 -3.50 20.49 13.78
CA ALA A 30 -3.51 19.47 14.83
C ALA A 30 -4.32 19.92 16.05
N LYS A 31 -4.15 21.18 16.46
CA LYS A 31 -4.92 21.78 17.57
C LYS A 31 -6.41 21.85 17.22
N GLU A 32 -6.75 22.28 16.00
CA GLU A 32 -8.13 22.33 15.52
C GLU A 32 -8.77 20.95 15.50
N PHE A 33 -8.02 19.93 15.04
CA PHE A 33 -8.48 18.54 15.01
C PHE A 33 -8.74 18.04 16.44
N ALA A 34 -7.79 18.28 17.36
CA ALA A 34 -7.94 17.88 18.77
C ALA A 34 -9.17 18.53 19.40
N LYS A 35 -9.41 19.82 19.09
CA LYS A 35 -10.58 20.56 19.57
C LYS A 35 -11.87 19.96 19.02
N LYS A 36 -11.90 19.63 17.73
CA LYS A 36 -13.06 18.99 17.08
C LYS A 36 -13.34 17.63 17.69
N VAL A 37 -12.30 16.82 17.98
CA VAL A 37 -12.45 15.52 18.63
C VAL A 37 -13.07 15.69 20.03
N GLN A 38 -12.60 16.66 20.82
CA GLN A 38 -13.17 16.96 22.14
C GLN A 38 -14.63 17.39 22.06
N GLU A 39 -14.96 18.26 21.10
CA GLU A 39 -16.33 18.72 20.86
C GLU A 39 -17.23 17.54 20.49
N LEU A 40 -16.74 16.63 19.63
CA LEU A 40 -17.47 15.45 19.22
C LEU A 40 -17.69 14.50 20.40
N GLN A 41 -16.68 14.32 21.26
CA GLN A 41 -16.79 13.52 22.49
C GLN A 41 -17.84 14.08 23.44
N LYS A 42 -17.86 15.40 23.63
CA LYS A 42 -18.86 16.08 24.44
C LYS A 42 -20.26 15.91 23.86
N SER A 43 -20.42 16.08 22.54
CA SER A 43 -21.67 15.86 21.83
C SER A 43 -22.16 14.43 22.03
N ASN A 44 -21.27 13.45 21.92
CA ASN A 44 -21.62 12.04 22.12
C ASN A 44 -22.08 11.77 23.56
N GLN A 45 -21.42 12.36 24.54
CA GLN A 45 -21.81 12.23 25.95
C GLN A 45 -23.19 12.82 26.20
N VAL A 46 -23.47 14.01 25.64
CA VAL A 46 -24.77 14.66 25.76
C VAL A 46 -25.85 13.80 25.08
N ALA A 47 -25.57 13.29 23.88
CA ALA A 47 -26.50 12.42 23.17
C ALA A 47 -26.77 11.15 23.94
N PHE A 48 -25.76 10.53 24.53
CA PHE A 48 -25.88 9.32 25.36
C PHE A 48 -26.77 9.60 26.55
N GLN A 49 -26.59 10.75 27.25
CA GLN A 49 -27.43 11.15 28.38
C GLN A 49 -28.88 11.32 27.94
N HIS A 50 -29.13 11.98 26.81
CA HIS A 50 -30.48 12.16 26.28
C HIS A 50 -31.15 10.82 25.95
N PHE A 51 -30.40 9.89 25.37
CA PHE A 51 -30.91 8.55 25.09
C PHE A 51 -31.22 7.77 26.37
N GLN A 52 -30.38 7.91 27.38
CA GLN A 52 -30.66 7.30 28.71
C GLN A 52 -31.93 7.86 29.33
N GLU A 53 -32.08 9.19 29.30
CA GLU A 53 -33.28 9.86 29.82
C GLU A 53 -34.53 9.41 29.05
N LEU A 54 -34.42 9.34 27.72
CA LEU A 54 -35.52 8.87 26.87
C LEU A 54 -35.88 7.43 27.21
N ASP A 55 -34.88 6.55 27.38
CA ASP A 55 -35.10 5.15 27.74
C ASP A 55 -35.83 5.04 29.11
N GLU A 56 -35.41 5.84 30.08
CA GLU A 56 -36.07 5.89 31.41
C GLU A 56 -37.50 6.36 31.28
N HIS A 57 -37.77 7.39 30.47
CA HIS A 57 -39.13 7.90 30.24
C HIS A 57 -39.99 6.85 29.55
N ILE A 58 -39.44 6.17 28.52
CA ILE A 58 -40.15 5.11 27.80
C ILE A 58 -40.49 3.96 28.77
N SER A 59 -39.52 3.55 29.59
CA SER A 59 -39.72 2.48 30.59
C SER A 59 -40.80 2.85 31.61
N TYR A 60 -40.76 4.10 32.08
CA TYR A 60 -41.75 4.61 33.02
C TYR A 60 -43.15 4.60 32.40
N VAL A 61 -43.30 5.12 31.17
CA VAL A 61 -44.59 5.15 30.47
C VAL A 61 -45.07 3.73 30.21
N ALA A 62 -44.18 2.83 29.77
CA ALA A 62 -44.52 1.43 29.52
C ALA A 62 -45.05 0.75 30.80
N THR A 63 -44.38 1.00 31.93
CA THR A 63 -44.81 0.46 33.23
C THR A 63 -46.20 0.99 33.58
N LYS A 64 -46.43 2.29 33.40
CA LYS A 64 -47.75 2.91 33.69
C LYS A 64 -48.85 2.34 32.79
N VAL A 65 -48.56 2.19 31.48
CA VAL A 65 -49.51 1.63 30.52
C VAL A 65 -49.84 0.18 30.88
N CYS A 66 -48.82 -0.62 31.24
CA CYS A 66 -49.02 -2.00 31.69
C CYS A 66 -49.89 -2.06 32.93
N HIS A 67 -49.63 -1.16 33.90
CA HIS A 67 -50.42 -1.10 35.16
C HIS A 67 -51.88 -0.74 34.88
N LEU A 68 -52.13 0.25 34.00
CA LEU A 68 -53.46 0.63 33.58
C LEU A 68 -54.17 -0.52 32.85
N GLY A 69 -53.39 -1.22 31.97
CA GLY A 69 -53.89 -2.40 31.28
C GLY A 69 -54.30 -3.50 32.26
N ASP A 70 -53.48 -3.74 33.27
CA ASP A 70 -53.76 -4.72 34.33
C ASP A 70 -55.05 -4.36 35.11
N GLN A 71 -55.22 -3.06 35.41
CA GLN A 71 -56.42 -2.58 36.11
C GLN A 71 -57.67 -2.78 35.26
N LEU A 72 -57.60 -2.49 33.95
CA LEU A 72 -58.73 -2.70 33.03
C LEU A 72 -59.04 -4.19 32.86
N GLU A 73 -57.95 -5.00 32.74
CA GLU A 73 -58.10 -6.46 32.68
C GLU A 73 -58.83 -7.03 33.91
N GLY A 74 -58.56 -6.46 35.08
CA GLY A 74 -59.17 -6.87 36.31
C GLY A 74 -60.67 -6.72 36.32
N VAL A 75 -61.24 -5.88 35.44
CA VAL A 75 -62.68 -5.64 35.35
C VAL A 75 -63.36 -6.59 34.33
N ASN A 76 -62.84 -6.68 33.11
CA ASN A 76 -63.47 -7.41 31.98
C ASN A 76 -62.94 -8.81 31.78
N THR A 77 -61.67 -9.04 32.09
CA THR A 77 -60.93 -10.27 31.76
C THR A 77 -61.56 -11.51 32.44
N PRO A 78 -61.99 -11.48 33.75
CA PRO A 78 -62.59 -12.66 34.37
C PRO A 78 -63.80 -13.21 33.62
N ARG A 79 -64.66 -12.31 33.10
CA ARG A 79 -65.83 -12.71 32.33
C ARG A 79 -65.44 -13.37 31.00
N GLN A 80 -64.55 -12.74 30.29
CA GLN A 80 -64.05 -13.26 29.01
C GLN A 80 -63.32 -14.58 29.20
N ARG A 81 -62.51 -14.70 30.25
CA ARG A 81 -61.81 -15.93 30.60
C ARG A 81 -62.81 -17.07 30.91
N ALA A 82 -63.89 -16.76 31.59
CA ALA A 82 -64.93 -17.77 31.95
C ALA A 82 -65.62 -18.28 30.68
N VAL A 83 -65.95 -17.39 29.72
CA VAL A 83 -66.62 -17.76 28.46
C VAL A 83 -65.62 -18.59 27.59
N GLU A 84 -64.38 -18.17 27.53
CA GLU A 84 -63.33 -18.88 26.76
C GLU A 84 -63.04 -20.25 27.38
N ALA A 85 -62.97 -20.32 28.72
CA ALA A 85 -62.77 -21.59 29.44
C ALA A 85 -63.91 -22.58 29.17
N GLN A 86 -65.14 -22.08 29.16
CA GLN A 86 -66.31 -22.93 28.85
C GLN A 86 -66.22 -23.49 27.43
N LYS A 87 -65.85 -22.67 26.48
CA LYS A 87 -65.68 -23.05 25.09
C LYS A 87 -64.53 -24.09 24.92
N LEU A 88 -63.41 -23.85 25.60
CA LEU A 88 -62.26 -24.77 25.55
C LEU A 88 -62.58 -26.11 26.22
N MET A 89 -63.39 -26.10 27.32
CA MET A 89 -63.86 -27.32 28.01
C MET A 89 -64.71 -28.16 27.08
N LYS A 90 -65.60 -27.53 26.30
CA LYS A 90 -66.43 -28.21 25.30
C LYS A 90 -65.55 -28.98 24.29
N TYR A 91 -64.53 -28.33 23.75
CA TYR A 91 -63.64 -28.97 22.78
C TYR A 91 -62.73 -30.02 23.43
N PHE A 92 -62.29 -29.78 24.67
CA PHE A 92 -61.53 -30.76 25.45
C PHE A 92 -62.34 -32.05 25.67
N ASN A 93 -63.63 -31.93 25.96
CA ASN A 93 -64.50 -33.05 26.12
C ASN A 93 -64.66 -33.88 24.85
N GLU A 94 -64.61 -33.26 23.65
CA GLU A 94 -64.57 -33.96 22.36
C GLU A 94 -63.38 -34.86 22.26
N PHE A 95 -62.20 -34.39 22.69
CA PHE A 95 -60.98 -35.18 22.71
C PHE A 95 -61.05 -36.32 23.72
N LEU A 96 -61.69 -36.09 24.87
CA LEU A 96 -61.92 -37.12 25.90
C LEU A 96 -62.78 -38.24 25.35
N ASP A 97 -63.83 -37.90 24.61
CA ASP A 97 -64.85 -38.86 24.09
C ASP A 97 -64.29 -39.61 22.86
N GLY A 98 -63.17 -39.14 22.31
CA GLY A 98 -62.50 -39.81 21.19
C GLY A 98 -63.06 -39.46 19.83
N GLU A 99 -64.09 -38.63 19.70
CA GLU A 99 -64.69 -38.23 18.43
C GLU A 99 -64.70 -36.70 18.29
N LEU A 100 -64.12 -36.18 17.21
CA LEU A 100 -64.15 -34.76 16.88
C LEU A 100 -65.40 -34.47 16.04
N LYS A 101 -66.47 -34.13 16.70
CA LYS A 101 -67.76 -33.91 16.04
C LYS A 101 -67.99 -32.47 15.61
N SER A 102 -67.25 -31.50 16.19
CA SER A 102 -67.40 -30.09 15.86
C SER A 102 -66.92 -29.79 14.45
N GLU A 103 -67.69 -28.97 13.75
CA GLU A 103 -67.42 -28.53 12.38
C GLU A 103 -66.07 -27.81 12.29
N VAL A 104 -65.65 -27.17 13.40
CA VAL A 104 -64.39 -26.45 13.45
C VAL A 104 -63.18 -27.34 13.06
N PHE A 105 -63.18 -28.60 13.53
CA PHE A 105 -62.08 -29.54 13.26
C PHE A 105 -62.26 -30.37 11.98
N THR A 106 -63.44 -30.35 11.40
CA THR A 106 -63.75 -31.14 10.20
C THR A 106 -63.81 -30.31 8.92
N ASN A 107 -64.12 -29.01 9.05
CA ASN A 107 -64.23 -28.09 7.93
C ASN A 107 -62.87 -27.39 7.67
N SER A 108 -62.31 -27.61 6.52
CA SER A 108 -61.04 -27.03 6.10
C SER A 108 -61.07 -25.49 5.99
N GLU A 109 -62.25 -24.92 5.79
CA GLU A 109 -62.45 -23.47 5.72
C GLU A 109 -62.27 -22.79 7.09
N LYS A 110 -62.47 -23.54 8.18
CA LYS A 110 -62.38 -23.04 9.55
C LYS A 110 -61.03 -23.39 10.21
N ILE A 111 -60.00 -23.65 9.41
CA ILE A 111 -58.67 -24.08 9.87
C ILE A 111 -58.04 -23.04 10.83
N LYS A 112 -58.28 -21.77 10.59
CA LYS A 112 -57.78 -20.67 11.43
C LYS A 112 -58.36 -20.75 12.85
N GLU A 113 -59.68 -20.95 12.95
CA GLU A 113 -60.38 -21.08 14.23
C GLU A 113 -59.93 -22.37 14.93
N ALA A 114 -59.86 -23.48 14.20
CA ALA A 114 -59.36 -24.77 14.71
C ALA A 114 -57.94 -24.65 15.25
N ALA A 115 -57.06 -23.91 14.53
CA ALA A 115 -55.68 -23.68 14.95
C ALA A 115 -55.58 -22.92 16.26
N ASP A 116 -56.41 -21.89 16.44
CA ASP A 116 -56.45 -21.10 17.68
C ASP A 116 -56.88 -21.98 18.86
N ILE A 117 -57.95 -22.78 18.67
CA ILE A 117 -58.49 -23.67 19.71
C ILE A 117 -57.45 -24.75 20.07
N ILE A 118 -56.86 -25.43 19.09
CA ILE A 118 -55.93 -26.53 19.36
C ILE A 118 -54.64 -26.04 20.04
N GLN A 119 -54.21 -24.82 19.72
CA GLN A 119 -53.05 -24.22 20.34
C GLN A 119 -53.29 -23.99 21.84
N LYS A 120 -54.48 -23.45 22.19
CA LYS A 120 -54.87 -23.22 23.59
C LYS A 120 -55.01 -24.55 24.32
N LEU A 121 -55.63 -25.56 23.68
CA LEU A 121 -55.77 -26.90 24.26
C LEU A 121 -54.42 -27.57 24.47
N HIS A 122 -53.48 -27.38 23.54
CA HIS A 122 -52.13 -27.93 23.67
C HIS A 122 -51.39 -27.35 24.87
N LEU A 123 -51.51 -26.03 25.10
CA LEU A 123 -50.92 -25.35 26.26
C LEU A 123 -51.54 -25.85 27.57
N ILE A 124 -52.87 -26.02 27.61
CA ILE A 124 -53.59 -26.54 28.77
C ILE A 124 -53.14 -28.00 29.04
N ALA A 125 -53.05 -28.82 28.00
CA ALA A 125 -52.64 -30.22 28.11
C ALA A 125 -51.25 -30.39 28.73
N GLN A 126 -50.33 -29.47 28.46
CA GLN A 126 -48.99 -29.51 29.03
C GLN A 126 -48.99 -29.35 30.57
N GLU A 127 -50.01 -28.68 31.12
CA GLU A 127 -50.13 -28.45 32.56
C GLU A 127 -50.88 -29.59 33.28
N LEU A 128 -51.52 -30.51 32.54
CA LEU A 128 -52.27 -31.59 33.12
C LEU A 128 -51.38 -32.75 33.60
N PRO A 129 -51.80 -33.51 34.66
CA PRO A 129 -51.04 -34.69 35.09
C PRO A 129 -50.95 -35.74 33.98
N PHE A 130 -49.77 -36.26 33.72
CA PHE A 130 -49.51 -37.20 32.64
C PHE A 130 -50.26 -38.53 32.83
N ASP A 131 -50.30 -39.04 34.06
CA ASP A 131 -50.85 -40.37 34.36
C ASP A 131 -52.36 -40.47 34.06
N ARG A 132 -53.13 -39.40 34.28
CA ARG A 132 -54.60 -39.41 34.09
C ARG A 132 -55.01 -39.06 32.66
N PHE A 133 -54.24 -38.21 31.99
CA PHE A 133 -54.67 -37.59 30.74
C PHE A 133 -53.71 -37.90 29.58
N SER A 134 -52.92 -38.98 29.70
CA SER A 134 -51.90 -39.33 28.66
C SER A 134 -52.52 -39.54 27.29
N GLU A 135 -53.67 -40.21 27.20
CA GLU A 135 -54.36 -40.46 25.94
C GLU A 135 -54.91 -39.17 25.32
N VAL A 136 -55.51 -38.27 26.14
CA VAL A 136 -56.03 -37.00 25.67
C VAL A 136 -54.89 -36.09 25.22
N LYS A 137 -53.82 -36.04 26.01
CA LYS A 137 -52.63 -35.28 25.65
C LYS A 137 -52.07 -35.73 24.30
N SER A 138 -52.00 -37.05 24.09
CA SER A 138 -51.52 -37.62 22.83
C SER A 138 -52.43 -37.23 21.67
N LYS A 139 -53.74 -37.28 21.84
CA LYS A 139 -54.72 -36.89 20.81
C LYS A 139 -54.63 -35.40 20.48
N ILE A 140 -54.50 -34.55 21.49
CA ILE A 140 -54.38 -33.10 21.32
C ILE A 140 -53.06 -32.78 20.61
N ALA A 141 -51.95 -33.44 21.00
CA ALA A 141 -50.65 -33.26 20.37
C ALA A 141 -50.65 -33.72 18.90
N SER A 142 -51.33 -34.84 18.63
CA SER A 142 -51.49 -35.35 17.27
C SER A 142 -52.28 -34.39 16.39
N LYS A 143 -53.40 -33.85 16.89
CA LYS A 143 -54.24 -32.90 16.16
C LYS A 143 -53.50 -31.56 15.96
N TYR A 144 -52.75 -31.13 16.96
CA TYR A 144 -51.87 -29.93 16.87
C TYR A 144 -50.87 -30.10 15.73
N HIS A 145 -50.20 -31.24 15.68
CA HIS A 145 -49.24 -31.57 14.64
C HIS A 145 -49.92 -31.66 13.25
N ASP A 146 -51.11 -32.32 13.16
CA ASP A 146 -51.84 -32.42 11.90
C ASP A 146 -52.22 -31.06 11.35
N LEU A 147 -52.76 -30.17 12.22
CA LEU A 147 -53.15 -28.81 11.82
C LEU A 147 -51.97 -27.98 11.42
N GLU A 148 -50.85 -28.14 12.15
CA GLU A 148 -49.59 -27.48 11.82
C GLU A 148 -49.11 -27.90 10.41
N CYS A 149 -49.13 -29.20 10.13
CA CYS A 149 -48.74 -29.71 8.81
C CYS A 149 -49.69 -29.21 7.71
N GLN A 150 -51.00 -29.22 7.96
CA GLN A 150 -51.98 -28.69 7.01
C GLN A 150 -51.77 -27.21 6.72
N LEU A 151 -51.46 -26.42 7.74
CA LEU A 151 -51.20 -24.98 7.59
C LEU A 151 -49.91 -24.73 6.79
N ILE A 152 -48.86 -25.52 7.04
CA ILE A 152 -47.61 -25.41 6.32
C ILE A 152 -47.82 -25.80 4.84
N GLN A 153 -48.59 -26.88 4.57
CA GLN A 153 -48.94 -27.28 3.21
C GLN A 153 -49.75 -26.21 2.50
N GLU A 154 -50.71 -25.60 3.16
CA GLU A 154 -51.54 -24.53 2.61
C GLU A 154 -50.64 -23.31 2.29
N PHE A 155 -49.72 -22.97 3.20
CA PHE A 155 -48.77 -21.89 2.97
C PHE A 155 -47.92 -22.17 1.73
N THR A 156 -47.39 -23.39 1.60
CA THR A 156 -46.54 -23.82 0.49
C THR A 156 -47.33 -23.75 -0.82
N SER A 157 -48.60 -24.23 -0.83
CA SER A 157 -49.44 -24.16 -2.01
C SER A 157 -49.78 -22.74 -2.42
N ALA A 158 -50.06 -21.87 -1.44
CA ALA A 158 -50.29 -20.45 -1.67
C ALA A 158 -49.06 -19.75 -2.25
N GLN A 159 -47.88 -20.12 -1.77
CA GLN A 159 -46.60 -19.60 -2.29
C GLN A 159 -46.41 -20.01 -3.77
N ARG A 160 -46.71 -21.26 -4.10
CA ARG A 160 -46.61 -21.75 -5.50
C ARG A 160 -47.58 -21.01 -6.43
N ARG A 161 -48.79 -20.69 -5.91
CA ARG A 161 -49.82 -19.95 -6.67
C ARG A 161 -49.58 -18.44 -6.68
N GLY A 162 -48.66 -17.94 -5.86
CA GLY A 162 -48.39 -16.52 -5.73
C GLY A 162 -49.42 -15.71 -4.97
N GLU A 163 -50.22 -16.37 -4.14
CA GLU A 163 -51.30 -15.76 -3.35
C GLU A 163 -50.77 -15.17 -2.06
N ILE A 164 -50.30 -13.91 -2.10
CA ILE A 164 -49.66 -13.22 -0.97
C ILE A 164 -50.64 -13.05 0.20
N SER A 165 -51.90 -12.72 -0.07
CA SER A 165 -52.90 -12.53 0.97
C SER A 165 -53.16 -13.82 1.76
N ARG A 166 -53.23 -14.95 1.06
CA ARG A 166 -53.40 -16.26 1.70
C ARG A 166 -52.17 -16.64 2.52
N MET A 167 -50.99 -16.40 1.99
CA MET A 167 -49.71 -16.63 2.71
C MET A 167 -49.68 -15.81 4.00
N ARG A 168 -50.13 -14.57 3.97
CA ARG A 168 -50.20 -13.67 5.14
C ARG A 168 -51.10 -14.25 6.21
N GLU A 169 -52.31 -14.68 5.80
CA GLU A 169 -53.30 -15.27 6.71
C GLU A 169 -52.74 -16.50 7.40
N VAL A 170 -52.18 -17.42 6.62
CA VAL A 170 -51.66 -18.68 7.16
C VAL A 170 -50.45 -18.43 8.06
N ALA A 171 -49.55 -17.52 7.67
CA ALA A 171 -48.39 -17.16 8.47
C ALA A 171 -48.77 -16.54 9.81
N ALA A 172 -49.82 -15.72 9.81
CA ALA A 172 -50.34 -15.11 11.03
C ALA A 172 -50.83 -16.18 12.01
N VAL A 173 -51.51 -17.19 11.50
CA VAL A 173 -52.00 -18.32 12.33
C VAL A 173 -50.80 -19.14 12.84
N LEU A 174 -49.86 -19.48 11.96
CA LEU A 174 -48.69 -20.31 12.30
C LEU A 174 -47.72 -19.60 13.26
N LEU A 175 -47.80 -18.29 13.38
CA LEU A 175 -46.86 -17.51 14.20
C LEU A 175 -46.82 -18.03 15.66
N HIS A 176 -47.95 -18.56 16.16
CA HIS A 176 -48.07 -19.06 17.50
C HIS A 176 -47.82 -20.57 17.64
N PHE A 177 -47.55 -21.25 16.52
CA PHE A 177 -47.22 -22.67 16.51
C PHE A 177 -45.72 -22.88 16.65
N LYS A 178 -45.34 -24.06 17.21
CA LYS A 178 -43.92 -24.43 17.33
C LYS A 178 -43.26 -24.62 15.95
N GLY A 179 -44.05 -25.01 14.95
CA GLY A 179 -43.59 -25.23 13.60
C GLY A 179 -43.47 -23.98 12.74
N TYR A 180 -43.64 -22.80 13.33
CA TYR A 180 -43.50 -21.54 12.58
C TYR A 180 -42.13 -21.41 11.93
N SER A 181 -41.07 -21.77 12.66
CA SER A 181 -39.71 -21.74 12.12
C SER A 181 -39.56 -22.66 10.90
N HIS A 182 -40.22 -23.82 10.92
CA HIS A 182 -40.22 -24.75 9.80
C HIS A 182 -40.95 -24.14 8.61
N CYS A 183 -42.04 -23.43 8.81
CA CYS A 183 -42.76 -22.71 7.74
C CYS A 183 -41.85 -21.67 7.09
N VAL A 184 -41.13 -20.91 7.90
CA VAL A 184 -40.15 -19.93 7.39
C VAL A 184 -39.05 -20.61 6.58
N ASP A 185 -38.54 -21.76 7.06
CA ASP A 185 -37.50 -22.54 6.36
C ASP A 185 -38.00 -23.03 5.00
N VAL A 186 -39.25 -23.54 4.94
CA VAL A 186 -39.90 -23.99 3.71
C VAL A 186 -40.06 -22.81 2.75
N TYR A 187 -40.51 -21.67 3.25
CA TYR A 187 -40.64 -20.44 2.45
C TYR A 187 -39.32 -20.05 1.81
N ILE A 188 -38.25 -20.03 2.61
CA ILE A 188 -36.91 -19.66 2.17
C ILE A 188 -36.41 -20.64 1.09
N LYS A 189 -36.60 -21.94 1.33
CA LYS A 189 -36.20 -22.99 0.39
C LYS A 189 -36.93 -22.83 -0.95
N GLN A 190 -38.24 -22.59 -0.89
CA GLN A 190 -39.06 -22.45 -2.11
C GLN A 190 -38.72 -21.17 -2.88
N CYS A 191 -38.39 -20.07 -2.18
CA CYS A 191 -37.94 -18.83 -2.80
C CYS A 191 -36.68 -19.05 -3.64
N GLN A 192 -35.81 -19.95 -3.19
CA GLN A 192 -34.54 -20.22 -3.86
C GLN A 192 -34.66 -21.19 -5.02
N GLU A 193 -35.78 -21.93 -5.12
CA GLU A 193 -35.97 -22.87 -6.23
C GLU A 193 -36.02 -22.11 -7.55
N GLY A 194 -35.16 -22.49 -8.49
CA GLY A 194 -35.09 -21.87 -9.82
C GLY A 194 -34.46 -20.50 -9.82
N ALA A 195 -33.88 -20.03 -8.70
CA ALA A 195 -33.31 -18.70 -8.60
C ALA A 195 -31.89 -18.61 -9.17
N TYR A 196 -31.16 -19.70 -9.14
CA TYR A 196 -29.74 -19.75 -9.52
C TYR A 196 -29.57 -20.36 -10.91
N LEU A 197 -30.18 -19.73 -11.91
CA LEU A 197 -30.19 -20.22 -13.30
C LEU A 197 -29.16 -19.51 -14.19
N ARG A 198 -28.68 -18.35 -13.79
CA ARG A 198 -27.69 -17.59 -14.54
C ARG A 198 -26.28 -18.07 -14.16
N ASN A 199 -25.30 -17.67 -14.96
CA ASN A 199 -23.92 -18.05 -14.74
C ASN A 199 -23.29 -17.34 -13.52
N ASP A 200 -23.88 -16.22 -13.10
CA ASP A 200 -23.36 -15.42 -11.99
C ASP A 200 -24.25 -15.62 -10.75
N ILE A 201 -23.77 -16.42 -9.81
CA ILE A 201 -24.47 -16.75 -8.57
C ILE A 201 -24.68 -15.49 -7.69
N PHE A 202 -23.76 -14.54 -7.71
CA PHE A 202 -23.85 -13.32 -6.91
C PHE A 202 -24.96 -12.40 -7.42
N GLU A 203 -25.09 -12.28 -8.74
CA GLU A 203 -26.18 -11.52 -9.36
C GLU A 203 -27.52 -12.19 -9.08
N ASP A 204 -27.59 -13.51 -9.21
CA ASP A 204 -28.81 -14.27 -8.90
C ASP A 204 -29.21 -14.11 -7.45
N ALA A 205 -28.26 -14.15 -6.52
CA ALA A 205 -28.52 -13.93 -5.08
C ALA A 205 -29.04 -12.51 -4.81
N ALA A 206 -28.46 -11.51 -5.47
CA ALA A 206 -28.91 -10.10 -5.33
C ALA A 206 -30.33 -9.92 -5.82
N ILE A 207 -30.66 -10.53 -6.98
CA ILE A 207 -32.02 -10.46 -7.56
C ILE A 207 -33.02 -11.16 -6.63
N LEU A 208 -32.65 -12.33 -6.14
CA LEU A 208 -33.50 -13.10 -5.20
C LEU A 208 -33.80 -12.29 -3.93
N CYS A 209 -32.77 -11.72 -3.32
CA CYS A 209 -32.93 -10.94 -2.08
C CYS A 209 -33.79 -9.70 -2.31
N LEU A 210 -33.61 -9.03 -3.44
CA LEU A 210 -34.41 -7.85 -3.79
C LEU A 210 -35.88 -8.24 -3.99
N ARG A 211 -36.15 -9.35 -4.69
CA ARG A 211 -37.49 -9.85 -4.93
C ARG A 211 -38.19 -10.20 -3.61
N VAL A 212 -37.50 -10.93 -2.73
CA VAL A 212 -38.06 -11.33 -1.44
C VAL A 212 -38.28 -10.13 -0.53
N ASN A 213 -37.35 -9.15 -0.55
CA ASN A 213 -37.47 -7.93 0.25
C ASN A 213 -38.76 -7.14 -0.09
N LYS A 214 -39.18 -7.17 -1.34
CA LYS A 214 -40.39 -6.47 -1.79
C LYS A 214 -41.67 -7.11 -1.25
N GLN A 215 -41.70 -8.43 -1.05
CA GLN A 215 -42.92 -9.16 -0.67
C GLN A 215 -42.94 -9.64 0.77
N VAL A 216 -41.80 -9.75 1.43
CA VAL A 216 -41.71 -10.34 2.77
C VAL A 216 -42.49 -9.53 3.83
N GLY A 217 -42.53 -8.21 3.67
CA GLY A 217 -43.29 -7.33 4.55
C GLY A 217 -44.81 -7.49 4.44
N ASP A 218 -45.28 -7.98 3.29
CA ASP A 218 -46.69 -8.23 3.04
C ASP A 218 -47.16 -9.61 3.55
N ILE A 219 -46.20 -10.50 3.83
CA ILE A 219 -46.50 -11.89 4.24
C ILE A 219 -46.34 -12.09 5.73
N PHE A 220 -45.20 -11.64 6.32
CA PHE A 220 -44.81 -11.93 7.68
C PHE A 220 -44.89 -10.67 8.56
N SER A 221 -45.25 -10.88 9.83
CA SER A 221 -45.26 -9.82 10.83
C SER A 221 -43.86 -9.43 11.29
N ASN A 222 -42.88 -10.31 11.08
CA ASN A 222 -41.46 -10.10 11.42
C ASN A 222 -40.58 -10.21 10.18
N PRO A 223 -40.79 -9.32 9.19
CA PRO A 223 -40.11 -9.45 7.88
C PRO A 223 -38.59 -9.37 7.97
N GLU A 224 -38.06 -8.56 8.88
CA GLU A 224 -36.59 -8.42 9.04
C GLU A 224 -35.97 -9.75 9.50
N THR A 225 -36.62 -10.51 10.35
CA THR A 225 -36.11 -11.82 10.81
C THR A 225 -36.13 -12.83 9.68
N VAL A 226 -37.19 -12.87 8.88
CA VAL A 226 -37.33 -13.81 7.74
C VAL A 226 -36.31 -13.48 6.66
N LEU A 227 -36.17 -12.22 6.33
CA LEU A 227 -35.18 -11.77 5.33
C LEU A 227 -33.75 -12.08 5.78
N ALA A 228 -33.46 -11.87 7.06
CA ALA A 228 -32.15 -12.21 7.64
C ALA A 228 -31.87 -13.71 7.54
N LYS A 229 -32.87 -14.54 7.78
CA LYS A 229 -32.77 -16.02 7.64
C LYS A 229 -32.50 -16.41 6.19
N LEU A 230 -33.18 -15.77 5.24
CA LEU A 230 -32.94 -16.01 3.80
C LEU A 230 -31.50 -15.69 3.44
N ILE A 231 -31.03 -14.51 3.85
CA ILE A 231 -29.67 -14.04 3.56
C ILE A 231 -28.64 -14.99 4.20
N GLN A 232 -28.89 -15.41 5.45
CA GLN A 232 -28.01 -16.37 6.13
C GLN A 232 -27.97 -17.69 5.36
N ASN A 233 -29.10 -18.19 4.88
CA ASN A 233 -29.18 -19.43 4.10
C ASN A 233 -28.43 -19.29 2.77
N VAL A 234 -28.61 -18.18 2.06
CA VAL A 234 -27.93 -17.90 0.81
C VAL A 234 -26.40 -17.91 1.03
N PHE A 235 -25.93 -17.21 2.06
CA PHE A 235 -24.50 -17.10 2.33
C PHE A 235 -23.90 -18.43 2.82
N GLU A 236 -24.51 -19.05 3.83
CA GLU A 236 -23.95 -20.23 4.51
C GLU A 236 -24.05 -21.50 3.70
N ILE A 237 -25.04 -21.61 2.80
CA ILE A 237 -25.24 -22.82 2.00
C ILE A 237 -24.78 -22.60 0.55
N LYS A 238 -25.39 -21.66 -0.17
CA LYS A 238 -25.12 -21.47 -1.61
C LYS A 238 -23.78 -20.82 -1.88
N LEU A 239 -23.51 -19.66 -1.29
CA LEU A 239 -22.26 -18.94 -1.55
C LEU A 239 -21.06 -19.67 -0.96
N GLN A 240 -21.20 -20.24 0.24
CA GLN A 240 -20.11 -21.00 0.87
C GLN A 240 -19.72 -22.21 0.05
N SER A 241 -20.71 -22.95 -0.44
CA SER A 241 -20.48 -24.11 -1.32
C SER A 241 -19.81 -23.71 -2.63
N PHE A 242 -20.29 -22.63 -3.26
CA PHE A 242 -19.73 -22.11 -4.50
C PHE A 242 -18.28 -21.66 -4.31
N VAL A 243 -18.01 -20.88 -3.26
CA VAL A 243 -16.65 -20.38 -2.95
C VAL A 243 -15.72 -21.56 -2.67
N LYS A 244 -16.18 -22.53 -1.89
CA LYS A 244 -15.40 -23.73 -1.57
C LYS A 244 -15.03 -24.49 -2.84
N ASP A 245 -15.99 -24.74 -3.73
CA ASP A 245 -15.76 -25.47 -4.98
C ASP A 245 -14.75 -24.73 -5.87
N GLN A 246 -14.92 -23.42 -6.02
CA GLN A 246 -14.04 -22.60 -6.85
C GLN A 246 -12.61 -22.56 -6.30
N LEU A 247 -12.45 -22.35 -5.00
CA LEU A 247 -11.13 -22.23 -4.38
C LEU A 247 -10.41 -23.57 -4.24
N GLU A 248 -11.12 -24.66 -3.94
CA GLU A 248 -10.51 -25.99 -3.86
C GLU A 248 -10.00 -26.45 -5.23
N GLU A 249 -10.72 -26.11 -6.29
CA GLU A 249 -10.30 -26.41 -7.67
C GLU A 249 -9.00 -25.66 -8.00
N CYS A 250 -8.91 -24.35 -7.65
CA CYS A 250 -7.74 -23.51 -7.91
C CYS A 250 -6.57 -23.87 -7.01
N ARG A 251 -6.84 -24.27 -5.77
CA ARG A 251 -5.80 -24.58 -4.76
C ARG A 251 -4.91 -25.74 -5.21
N LYS A 252 -5.44 -26.66 -6.00
CA LYS A 252 -4.72 -27.82 -6.53
C LYS A 252 -3.78 -27.45 -7.67
N SER A 253 -3.97 -26.28 -8.30
CA SER A 253 -3.13 -25.82 -9.40
C SER A 253 -2.06 -24.85 -8.90
N ASP A 254 -2.01 -23.63 -9.41
CA ASP A 254 -1.02 -22.62 -9.08
C ASP A 254 -1.56 -21.59 -8.07
N ALA A 255 -0.64 -20.97 -7.33
CA ALA A 255 -0.99 -19.94 -6.36
C ALA A 255 -1.58 -18.69 -7.02
N GLU A 256 -1.16 -18.35 -8.24
CA GLU A 256 -1.65 -17.16 -8.95
C GLU A 256 -3.16 -17.21 -9.22
N PRO A 257 -3.70 -18.27 -9.88
CA PRO A 257 -5.15 -18.35 -10.05
C PRO A 257 -5.90 -18.40 -8.72
N TYR A 258 -5.34 -19.08 -7.73
CA TYR A 258 -5.96 -19.17 -6.39
C TYR A 258 -6.11 -17.79 -5.77
N LEU A 259 -5.03 -16.98 -5.77
CA LEU A 259 -5.06 -15.63 -5.17
C LEU A 259 -6.00 -14.69 -5.93
N LYS A 260 -6.01 -14.77 -7.25
CA LYS A 260 -6.90 -13.97 -8.09
C LYS A 260 -8.37 -14.33 -7.83
N ASN A 261 -8.68 -15.63 -7.74
CA ASN A 261 -10.03 -16.10 -7.46
C ASN A 261 -10.47 -15.75 -6.04
N LEU A 262 -9.58 -15.90 -5.06
CA LEU A 262 -9.89 -15.54 -3.67
C LEU A 262 -10.23 -14.05 -3.57
N TYR A 263 -9.43 -13.19 -4.19
CA TYR A 263 -9.67 -11.76 -4.23
C TYR A 263 -10.99 -11.42 -4.93
N ASP A 264 -11.24 -12.03 -6.09
CA ASP A 264 -12.45 -11.79 -6.88
C ASP A 264 -13.70 -12.24 -6.11
N LEU A 265 -13.69 -13.44 -5.55
CA LEU A 265 -14.83 -13.98 -4.80
C LEU A 265 -15.11 -13.16 -3.54
N TYR A 266 -14.06 -12.77 -2.82
CA TYR A 266 -14.20 -11.92 -1.63
C TYR A 266 -14.77 -10.55 -2.00
N THR A 267 -14.28 -9.95 -3.08
CA THR A 267 -14.75 -8.64 -3.57
C THR A 267 -16.23 -8.72 -3.97
N ARG A 268 -16.61 -9.78 -4.70
CA ARG A 268 -17.99 -9.97 -5.16
C ARG A 268 -18.93 -10.23 -3.97
N THR A 269 -18.48 -11.01 -2.98
CA THR A 269 -19.26 -11.27 -1.76
C THR A 269 -19.45 -9.98 -0.95
N THR A 270 -18.40 -9.18 -0.81
CA THR A 270 -18.45 -7.89 -0.12
C THR A 270 -19.37 -6.91 -0.85
N SER A 271 -19.33 -6.90 -2.18
CA SER A 271 -20.21 -6.06 -3.02
C SER A 271 -21.67 -6.45 -2.83
N LEU A 272 -21.96 -7.76 -2.80
CA LEU A 272 -23.32 -8.26 -2.52
C LEU A 272 -23.76 -7.82 -1.13
N SER A 273 -22.90 -7.96 -0.13
CA SER A 273 -23.18 -7.52 1.25
C SER A 273 -23.52 -6.02 1.31
N SER A 274 -22.78 -5.20 0.54
CA SER A 274 -23.02 -3.75 0.47
C SER A 274 -24.40 -3.43 -0.09
N LYS A 275 -24.85 -4.19 -1.10
CA LYS A 275 -26.20 -4.05 -1.67
C LYS A 275 -27.26 -4.42 -0.63
N LEU A 276 -27.00 -5.44 0.19
CA LEU A 276 -27.92 -5.92 1.22
C LEU A 276 -27.99 -4.98 2.42
N MET A 277 -27.04 -4.08 2.58
CA MET A 277 -27.06 -3.06 3.65
C MET A 277 -28.23 -2.09 3.51
N GLU A 278 -28.80 -1.97 2.32
CA GLU A 278 -29.99 -1.13 2.08
C GLU A 278 -31.26 -1.74 2.65
N PHE A 279 -31.25 -3.05 2.96
CA PHE A 279 -32.41 -3.78 3.45
C PHE A 279 -32.54 -3.64 4.97
N ASN A 280 -33.76 -3.77 5.49
CA ASN A 280 -34.01 -3.78 6.93
C ASN A 280 -33.79 -5.20 7.46
N LEU A 281 -32.65 -5.41 8.11
CA LEU A 281 -32.25 -6.70 8.68
C LEU A 281 -32.17 -6.64 10.22
N GLY A 282 -32.68 -5.56 10.79
CA GLY A 282 -32.60 -5.32 12.22
C GLY A 282 -31.53 -4.29 12.57
N THR A 283 -31.23 -4.15 13.86
CA THR A 283 -30.33 -3.10 14.38
C THR A 283 -28.85 -3.37 14.08
N ASP A 284 -28.43 -4.64 14.05
CA ASP A 284 -27.03 -5.03 13.91
C ASP A 284 -26.71 -5.63 12.54
N LYS A 285 -27.33 -5.10 11.47
CA LYS A 285 -27.18 -5.66 10.13
C LYS A 285 -25.73 -5.68 9.64
N GLN A 286 -24.95 -4.67 9.97
CA GLN A 286 -23.54 -4.62 9.56
C GLN A 286 -22.73 -5.76 10.20
N THR A 287 -22.91 -5.97 11.50
CA THR A 287 -22.26 -7.07 12.23
C THR A 287 -22.70 -8.43 11.69
N PHE A 288 -24.00 -8.57 11.43
CA PHE A 288 -24.61 -9.80 10.89
C PHE A 288 -23.99 -10.16 9.54
N LEU A 289 -23.97 -9.21 8.61
CA LEU A 289 -23.43 -9.44 7.26
C LEU A 289 -21.92 -9.71 7.31
N SER A 290 -21.19 -8.99 8.17
CA SER A 290 -19.74 -9.19 8.35
C SER A 290 -19.44 -10.59 8.86
N LYS A 291 -20.24 -11.10 9.80
CA LYS A 291 -20.09 -12.47 10.33
C LYS A 291 -20.33 -13.52 9.25
N LEU A 292 -21.32 -13.29 8.37
CA LEU A 292 -21.62 -14.21 7.27
C LEU A 292 -20.45 -14.30 6.29
N ILE A 293 -19.87 -13.15 5.91
CA ILE A 293 -18.70 -13.10 5.02
C ILE A 293 -17.53 -13.81 5.70
N LYS A 294 -17.29 -13.53 6.97
CA LYS A 294 -16.20 -14.12 7.73
C LYS A 294 -16.34 -15.65 7.80
N SER A 295 -17.54 -16.17 8.01
CA SER A 295 -17.77 -17.62 8.09
C SER A 295 -17.45 -18.33 6.77
N ILE A 296 -17.68 -17.66 5.63
CA ILE A 296 -17.37 -18.23 4.30
C ILE A 296 -15.85 -18.31 4.11
N PHE A 297 -15.12 -17.23 4.45
CA PHE A 297 -13.73 -17.06 4.05
C PHE A 297 -12.70 -17.31 5.15
N ILE A 298 -13.10 -17.58 6.40
CA ILE A 298 -12.19 -17.63 7.54
C ILE A 298 -11.01 -18.59 7.32
N SER A 299 -11.25 -19.78 6.84
CA SER A 299 -10.21 -20.79 6.62
C SER A 299 -9.21 -20.37 5.53
N TYR A 300 -9.68 -19.61 4.56
CA TYR A 300 -8.83 -19.12 3.47
C TYR A 300 -8.05 -17.86 3.88
N LEU A 301 -8.69 -16.97 4.64
CA LEU A 301 -8.05 -15.72 5.09
C LEU A 301 -6.99 -15.95 6.17
N GLU A 302 -7.15 -16.98 7.00
CA GLU A 302 -6.15 -17.34 8.02
C GLU A 302 -4.81 -17.70 7.38
N ASN A 303 -4.83 -18.36 6.23
CA ASN A 303 -3.64 -18.80 5.51
C ASN A 303 -3.26 -17.88 4.36
N TYR A 304 -4.02 -16.84 4.12
CA TYR A 304 -3.86 -15.96 2.95
C TYR A 304 -2.45 -15.40 2.85
N ILE A 305 -1.93 -14.82 3.94
CA ILE A 305 -0.64 -14.11 3.87
C ILE A 305 0.53 -15.07 3.58
N GLU A 306 0.44 -16.31 4.05
CA GLU A 306 1.46 -17.32 3.77
C GLU A 306 1.47 -17.68 2.28
N VAL A 307 0.28 -17.83 1.67
CA VAL A 307 0.15 -18.09 0.24
C VAL A 307 0.63 -16.88 -0.56
N GLU A 308 0.23 -15.66 -0.16
CA GLU A 308 0.60 -14.42 -0.84
C GLU A 308 2.12 -14.22 -0.85
N THR A 309 2.76 -14.34 0.32
CA THR A 309 4.20 -14.15 0.44
C THR A 309 4.97 -15.24 -0.29
N GLY A 310 4.52 -16.49 -0.20
CA GLY A 310 5.11 -17.61 -0.94
C GLY A 310 5.04 -17.40 -2.45
N TYR A 311 3.87 -17.00 -2.95
CA TYR A 311 3.67 -16.69 -4.38
C TYR A 311 4.55 -15.53 -4.83
N LEU A 312 4.56 -14.43 -4.04
CA LEU A 312 5.32 -13.24 -4.40
C LEU A 312 6.83 -13.54 -4.47
N LYS A 313 7.34 -14.33 -3.52
CA LYS A 313 8.75 -14.78 -3.53
C LYS A 313 9.06 -15.61 -4.78
N SER A 314 8.22 -16.60 -5.07
CA SER A 314 8.39 -17.48 -6.24
C SER A 314 8.32 -16.68 -7.54
N ARG A 315 7.33 -15.82 -7.66
CA ARG A 315 7.12 -15.01 -8.86
C ARG A 315 8.27 -14.02 -9.08
N SER A 316 8.72 -13.37 -8.00
CA SER A 316 9.84 -12.43 -8.04
C SER A 316 11.13 -13.15 -8.46
N ALA A 317 11.40 -14.32 -7.89
CA ALA A 317 12.56 -15.14 -8.26
C ALA A 317 12.49 -15.54 -9.75
N MET A 318 11.30 -15.92 -10.23
CA MET A 318 11.11 -16.28 -11.65
C MET A 318 11.36 -15.09 -12.57
N ILE A 319 10.90 -13.90 -12.20
CA ILE A 319 11.12 -12.67 -12.99
C ILE A 319 12.62 -12.42 -13.14
N LEU A 320 13.38 -12.54 -12.06
CA LEU A 320 14.84 -12.36 -12.08
C LEU A 320 15.53 -13.43 -12.92
N ILE A 321 15.13 -14.70 -12.77
CA ILE A 321 15.72 -15.83 -13.49
C ILE A 321 15.42 -15.73 -15.00
N GLN A 322 14.20 -15.37 -15.38
CA GLN A 322 13.81 -15.21 -16.78
C GLN A 322 14.61 -14.10 -17.47
N ASP A 323 14.80 -12.99 -16.78
CA ASP A 323 15.62 -11.89 -17.30
C ASP A 323 17.05 -12.33 -17.53
N LEU A 324 17.63 -13.05 -16.57
CA LEU A 324 19.00 -13.58 -16.67
C LEU A 324 19.13 -14.56 -17.85
N LYS A 325 18.17 -15.49 -18.00
CA LYS A 325 18.14 -16.46 -19.11
C LYS A 325 18.03 -15.77 -20.45
N GLU A 326 17.18 -14.74 -20.56
CA GLU A 326 17.00 -13.97 -21.80
C GLU A 326 18.28 -13.23 -22.17
N ARG A 327 18.98 -12.66 -21.21
CA ARG A 327 20.27 -11.98 -21.43
C ARG A 327 21.33 -12.96 -21.91
N ILE A 328 21.39 -14.16 -21.31
CA ILE A 328 22.32 -15.21 -21.72
C ILE A 328 21.98 -15.65 -23.14
N ARG A 329 20.68 -15.84 -23.47
CA ARG A 329 20.24 -16.22 -24.82
C ARG A 329 20.64 -15.17 -25.85
N GLN A 330 20.48 -13.90 -25.54
CA GLN A 330 20.87 -12.80 -26.44
C GLN A 330 22.37 -12.79 -26.68
N ARG A 331 23.17 -13.09 -25.66
CA ARG A 331 24.65 -13.17 -25.79
C ARG A 331 25.06 -14.34 -26.69
N THR A 332 24.44 -15.51 -26.58
CA THR A 332 24.77 -16.68 -27.37
C THR A 332 24.36 -16.57 -28.83
N ASN A 333 23.38 -15.71 -29.15
CA ASN A 333 22.89 -15.50 -30.51
C ASN A 333 23.68 -14.40 -31.26
N LEU A 334 24.58 -13.68 -30.58
CA LEU A 334 25.45 -12.68 -31.24
C LEU A 334 26.64 -13.38 -31.93
N PRO A 335 26.96 -13.01 -33.18
CA PRO A 335 28.10 -13.61 -33.86
C PRO A 335 29.40 -13.32 -33.10
N LEU A 336 30.25 -14.34 -32.98
CA LEU A 336 31.55 -14.28 -32.33
C LEU A 336 32.49 -13.38 -33.17
N GLY A 337 32.39 -12.07 -32.92
CA GLY A 337 33.38 -11.09 -33.43
C GLY A 337 34.50 -10.92 -32.43
N PRO A 338 35.67 -10.43 -32.85
CA PRO A 338 36.80 -10.23 -31.95
C PRO A 338 36.44 -9.17 -30.88
N SER A 339 36.48 -9.61 -29.64
CA SER A 339 36.36 -8.78 -28.43
C SER A 339 35.09 -7.90 -28.39
N ILE A 340 33.96 -8.53 -28.21
CA ILE A 340 32.82 -7.82 -27.60
C ILE A 340 33.23 -7.65 -26.14
N ASP A 341 33.59 -6.45 -25.78
CA ASP A 341 33.81 -6.06 -24.39
C ASP A 341 32.53 -6.35 -23.63
N THR A 342 32.49 -7.45 -22.88
CA THR A 342 31.39 -7.81 -21.99
C THR A 342 31.28 -6.85 -20.82
N HIS A 343 32.14 -5.84 -20.79
CA HIS A 343 32.19 -4.84 -19.71
C HIS A 343 31.13 -3.74 -19.84
N GLY A 344 30.18 -3.89 -20.76
CA GLY A 344 29.28 -2.79 -21.09
C GLY A 344 27.81 -2.99 -20.77
N GLU A 345 27.41 -4.14 -20.25
CA GLU A 345 25.98 -4.39 -19.99
C GLU A 345 25.62 -4.09 -18.56
N THR A 346 24.67 -3.17 -18.39
CA THR A 346 24.04 -2.94 -17.10
C THR A 346 23.13 -4.12 -16.79
N PHE A 347 23.32 -4.74 -15.64
CA PHE A 347 22.46 -5.83 -15.17
C PHE A 347 21.14 -5.31 -14.63
N LEU A 348 20.97 -3.99 -14.50
CA LEU A 348 19.70 -3.38 -14.16
C LEU A 348 18.76 -3.47 -15.37
N SER A 349 17.56 -3.99 -15.13
CA SER A 349 16.53 -4.11 -16.15
C SER A 349 15.29 -3.33 -15.69
N GLN A 350 14.90 -2.35 -16.48
CA GLN A 350 13.68 -1.59 -16.23
C GLN A 350 12.44 -2.48 -16.29
N GLU A 351 12.47 -3.46 -17.21
CA GLU A 351 11.38 -4.43 -17.35
C GLU A 351 11.22 -5.28 -16.08
N VAL A 352 12.34 -5.78 -15.53
CA VAL A 352 12.33 -6.53 -14.27
C VAL A 352 11.72 -5.68 -13.15
N VAL A 353 12.14 -4.42 -13.03
CA VAL A 353 11.65 -3.51 -12.00
C VAL A 353 10.16 -3.27 -12.13
N VAL A 354 9.68 -2.97 -13.34
CA VAL A 354 8.26 -2.72 -13.61
C VAL A 354 7.45 -3.97 -13.25
N ASN A 355 7.94 -5.16 -13.62
CA ASN A 355 7.25 -6.42 -13.31
C ASN A 355 7.20 -6.70 -11.81
N LEU A 356 8.32 -6.49 -11.09
CA LEU A 356 8.36 -6.67 -9.63
C LEU A 356 7.42 -5.70 -8.93
N LEU A 357 7.42 -4.42 -9.35
CA LEU A 357 6.55 -3.40 -8.77
C LEU A 357 5.08 -3.70 -9.07
N GLN A 358 4.76 -4.19 -10.26
CA GLN A 358 3.38 -4.53 -10.64
C GLN A 358 2.87 -5.70 -9.81
N GLU A 359 3.69 -6.75 -9.65
CA GLU A 359 3.33 -7.91 -8.81
C GLU A 359 3.13 -7.48 -7.35
N THR A 360 4.01 -6.62 -6.84
CA THR A 360 3.92 -6.10 -5.47
C THR A 360 2.68 -5.22 -5.29
N LYS A 361 2.35 -4.39 -6.29
CA LYS A 361 1.15 -3.56 -6.28
C LYS A 361 -0.10 -4.42 -6.15
N GLN A 362 -0.18 -5.49 -6.97
CA GLN A 362 -1.30 -6.43 -6.91
C GLN A 362 -1.36 -7.11 -5.55
N ALA A 363 -0.20 -7.48 -4.98
CA ALA A 363 -0.12 -8.07 -3.64
C ALA A 363 -0.63 -7.10 -2.57
N PHE A 364 -0.29 -5.82 -2.65
CA PHE A 364 -0.80 -4.80 -1.72
C PHE A 364 -2.31 -4.61 -1.86
N GLU A 365 -2.84 -4.61 -3.07
CA GLU A 365 -4.28 -4.50 -3.32
C GLU A 365 -5.03 -5.69 -2.70
N ARG A 366 -4.52 -6.90 -2.90
CA ARG A 366 -5.10 -8.11 -2.29
C ARG A 366 -4.98 -8.06 -0.76
N CYS A 367 -3.83 -7.62 -0.27
CA CYS A 367 -3.54 -7.50 1.18
C CYS A 367 -4.53 -6.54 1.85
N HIS A 368 -4.76 -5.38 1.23
CA HIS A 368 -5.69 -4.39 1.74
C HIS A 368 -7.09 -4.98 1.90
N ARG A 369 -7.54 -5.74 0.91
CA ARG A 369 -8.90 -6.31 0.87
C ARG A 369 -9.04 -7.54 1.76
N LEU A 370 -8.04 -8.43 1.75
CA LEU A 370 -8.15 -9.76 2.35
C LEU A 370 -7.62 -9.85 3.78
N SER A 371 -6.89 -8.84 4.27
CA SER A 371 -6.35 -8.84 5.63
C SER A 371 -7.35 -8.22 6.61
N ASP A 372 -7.44 -8.81 7.80
CA ASP A 372 -8.13 -8.19 8.93
C ASP A 372 -7.45 -6.83 9.22
N PRO A 373 -8.22 -5.77 9.52
CA PRO A 373 -7.62 -4.47 9.84
C PRO A 373 -6.53 -4.51 10.91
N SER A 374 -6.63 -5.43 11.89
CA SER A 374 -5.62 -5.58 12.94
C SER A 374 -4.31 -6.17 12.40
N ASP A 375 -4.38 -7.01 11.36
CA ASP A 375 -3.21 -7.70 10.77
C ASP A 375 -2.67 -6.98 9.53
N LEU A 376 -3.43 -6.05 8.97
CA LEU A 376 -3.09 -5.38 7.71
C LEU A 376 -1.69 -4.74 7.73
N PRO A 377 -1.31 -3.95 8.75
CA PRO A 377 0.02 -3.34 8.75
C PRO A 377 1.15 -4.38 8.80
N ARG A 378 0.98 -5.45 9.56
CA ARG A 378 1.98 -6.53 9.66
C ARG A 378 2.10 -7.28 8.33
N ASN A 379 0.98 -7.58 7.70
CA ASN A 379 0.94 -8.27 6.41
C ASN A 379 1.55 -7.41 5.30
N ALA A 380 1.22 -6.11 5.28
CA ALA A 380 1.78 -5.15 4.33
C ALA A 380 3.30 -5.03 4.51
N PHE A 381 3.78 -5.04 5.75
CA PHE A 381 5.21 -5.02 6.06
C PHE A 381 5.92 -6.25 5.51
N ARG A 382 5.30 -7.43 5.62
CA ARG A 382 5.86 -8.68 5.07
C ARG A 382 6.01 -8.60 3.54
N ILE A 383 5.00 -8.06 2.86
CA ILE A 383 5.04 -7.85 1.40
C ILE A 383 6.14 -6.86 1.04
N PHE A 384 6.24 -5.76 1.79
CA PHE A 384 7.29 -4.75 1.61
C PHE A 384 8.68 -5.35 1.77
N THR A 385 8.87 -6.23 2.76
CA THR A 385 10.15 -6.91 3.01
C THR A 385 10.57 -7.76 1.80
N ILE A 386 9.61 -8.44 1.15
CA ILE A 386 9.88 -9.23 -0.05
C ILE A 386 10.30 -8.31 -1.20
N LEU A 387 9.60 -7.19 -1.39
CA LEU A 387 9.98 -6.21 -2.43
C LEU A 387 11.41 -5.71 -2.21
N VAL A 388 11.76 -5.38 -0.96
CA VAL A 388 13.11 -4.94 -0.60
C VAL A 388 14.13 -6.02 -0.95
N GLU A 389 13.83 -7.27 -0.58
CA GLU A 389 14.74 -8.39 -0.84
C GLU A 389 15.03 -8.57 -2.33
N PHE A 390 13.99 -8.62 -3.15
CA PHE A 390 14.17 -8.93 -4.58
C PHE A 390 14.56 -7.72 -5.42
N LEU A 391 13.97 -6.56 -5.15
CA LEU A 391 14.28 -5.35 -5.92
C LEU A 391 15.61 -4.73 -5.46
N CYS A 392 15.75 -4.47 -4.18
CA CYS A 392 16.88 -3.69 -3.67
C CYS A 392 18.13 -4.54 -3.50
N ILE A 393 18.01 -5.73 -2.89
CA ILE A 393 19.17 -6.57 -2.58
C ILE A 393 19.57 -7.44 -3.77
N GLU A 394 18.64 -8.25 -4.29
CA GLU A 394 18.98 -9.21 -5.35
C GLU A 394 19.12 -8.59 -6.74
N HIS A 395 18.47 -7.46 -7.01
CA HIS A 395 18.55 -6.83 -8.33
C HIS A 395 19.49 -5.61 -8.32
N ILE A 396 19.18 -4.59 -7.52
CA ILE A 396 19.91 -3.32 -7.53
C ILE A 396 21.33 -3.48 -6.96
N ASP A 397 21.45 -4.03 -5.74
CA ASP A 397 22.76 -4.20 -5.10
C ASP A 397 23.65 -5.12 -5.93
N TYR A 398 23.09 -6.22 -6.45
CA TYR A 398 23.84 -7.14 -7.32
C TYR A 398 24.33 -6.43 -8.58
N ALA A 399 23.47 -5.62 -9.21
CA ALA A 399 23.83 -4.88 -10.43
C ALA A 399 24.91 -3.83 -10.14
N LEU A 400 24.82 -3.15 -9.00
CA LEU A 400 25.82 -2.16 -8.57
C LEU A 400 27.16 -2.83 -8.27
N GLU A 401 27.16 -3.95 -7.56
CA GLU A 401 28.39 -4.71 -7.24
C GLU A 401 29.04 -5.24 -8.52
N THR A 402 28.23 -5.78 -9.43
CA THR A 402 28.73 -6.30 -10.71
C THR A 402 29.29 -5.16 -11.56
N GLY A 403 28.62 -4.00 -11.57
CA GLY A 403 29.07 -2.81 -12.25
C GLY A 403 30.41 -2.31 -11.71
N LEU A 404 30.55 -2.34 -10.37
CA LEU A 404 31.83 -1.95 -9.72
C LEU A 404 32.94 -2.92 -10.04
N ALA A 405 32.67 -4.23 -10.00
CA ALA A 405 33.66 -5.27 -10.31
C ALA A 405 34.10 -5.23 -11.76
N GLY A 406 33.23 -4.75 -12.66
CA GLY A 406 33.51 -4.62 -14.08
C GLY A 406 34.27 -3.36 -14.47
N ILE A 407 34.64 -2.49 -13.52
CA ILE A 407 35.43 -1.29 -13.81
C ILE A 407 36.87 -1.74 -14.21
N PRO A 408 37.31 -1.48 -15.45
CA PRO A 408 38.62 -1.97 -15.86
C PRO A 408 39.75 -1.29 -15.11
N SER A 409 40.68 -2.09 -14.61
CA SER A 409 41.88 -1.63 -13.88
C SER A 409 43.00 -1.18 -14.84
N SER A 410 42.83 -1.31 -16.14
CA SER A 410 43.89 -1.04 -17.13
C SER A 410 43.41 -0.26 -18.36
N ASP A 411 44.33 0.25 -19.05
CA ASP A 411 44.45 1.16 -20.17
C ASP A 411 43.49 1.05 -21.37
N SER A 412 42.20 0.94 -21.21
CA SER A 412 41.31 1.07 -22.37
C SER A 412 40.96 2.55 -22.61
N ARG A 413 41.37 3.07 -23.77
CA ARG A 413 41.08 4.46 -24.19
C ARG A 413 39.59 4.74 -24.36
N ASN A 414 38.76 3.69 -24.35
CA ASN A 414 37.32 3.74 -24.55
C ASN A 414 36.55 3.20 -23.33
N ALA A 415 37.05 3.43 -22.12
CA ALA A 415 36.31 3.04 -20.92
C ALA A 415 35.02 3.85 -20.86
N ASN A 416 33.93 3.30 -21.37
CA ASN A 416 32.62 3.85 -21.23
C ASN A 416 32.25 3.81 -19.74
N LEU A 417 31.58 4.85 -19.30
CA LEU A 417 31.20 4.99 -17.92
C LEU A 417 29.87 4.25 -17.70
N TYR A 418 29.86 2.93 -17.93
CA TYR A 418 28.69 2.08 -17.76
C TYR A 418 28.15 2.16 -16.33
N PHE A 419 29.07 2.35 -15.39
CA PHE A 419 28.67 2.51 -13.98
C PHE A 419 27.75 3.72 -13.79
N LEU A 420 28.01 4.83 -14.51
CA LEU A 420 27.17 6.01 -14.44
C LEU A 420 25.74 5.73 -14.96
N ASP A 421 25.66 4.90 -16.00
CA ASP A 421 24.38 4.50 -16.57
C ASP A 421 23.60 3.61 -15.56
N VAL A 422 24.31 2.71 -14.87
CA VAL A 422 23.71 1.88 -13.79
C VAL A 422 23.20 2.78 -12.66
N VAL A 423 24.00 3.77 -12.26
CA VAL A 423 23.61 4.69 -11.18
C VAL A 423 22.39 5.52 -11.59
N GLN A 424 22.35 6.00 -12.85
CA GLN A 424 21.20 6.74 -13.36
C GLN A 424 19.94 5.88 -13.36
N GLN A 425 20.06 4.64 -13.82
CA GLN A 425 18.94 3.69 -13.82
C GLN A 425 18.48 3.39 -12.39
N ALA A 426 19.40 3.20 -11.49
CA ALA A 426 19.09 3.01 -10.07
C ALA A 426 18.32 4.20 -9.48
N UNK A 427 18.75 5.14 -9.80
CA UNK A 427 18.11 6.34 -9.36
C UNK A 427 16.65 6.44 -9.78
N THR A 428 16.45 6.12 -11.06
CA THR A 428 15.09 6.07 -11.59
C THR A 428 14.27 5.00 -10.86
N ILE A 429 14.86 3.84 -10.63
CA ILE A 429 14.24 2.71 -9.94
C ILE A 429 13.85 3.09 -8.51
N PHE A 430 14.74 3.78 -7.78
CA PHE A 430 14.43 4.23 -6.42
C PHE A 430 13.28 5.23 -6.41
N HIS A 431 13.17 6.07 -7.43
CA HIS A 431 12.05 6.99 -7.56
C HIS A 431 10.73 6.22 -7.75
N LEU A 432 10.73 5.18 -8.59
CA LEU A 432 9.56 4.30 -8.76
C LEU A 432 9.23 3.55 -7.47
N PHE A 433 10.24 3.07 -6.77
CA PHE A 433 10.10 2.41 -5.46
C PHE A 433 9.48 3.36 -4.43
N ASP A 434 9.98 4.59 -4.35
CA ASP A 434 9.46 5.62 -3.44
C ASP A 434 8.00 5.96 -3.76
N LYS A 435 7.68 6.08 -5.04
CA LYS A 435 6.31 6.33 -5.48
C LYS A 435 5.38 5.19 -5.05
N GLN A 436 5.79 3.95 -5.26
CA GLN A 436 5.00 2.79 -4.84
C GLN A 436 4.84 2.74 -3.31
N PHE A 437 5.90 3.03 -2.58
CA PHE A 437 5.86 3.12 -1.11
C PHE A 437 4.78 4.10 -0.67
N ASN A 438 4.78 5.29 -1.24
CA ASN A 438 3.83 6.35 -0.86
C ASN A 438 2.40 6.06 -1.33
N ASP A 439 2.23 5.52 -2.55
CA ASP A 439 0.91 5.31 -3.15
C ASP A 439 0.22 4.04 -2.64
N HIS A 440 0.96 2.99 -2.38
CA HIS A 440 0.38 1.65 -2.12
C HIS A 440 0.67 1.10 -0.73
N LEU A 441 1.81 1.39 -0.12
CA LEU A 441 2.14 0.90 1.22
C LEU A 441 1.69 1.85 2.33
N MET A 442 1.97 3.14 2.18
CA MET A 442 1.66 4.15 3.21
C MET A 442 0.19 4.13 3.65
N PRO A 443 -0.79 4.05 2.72
CA PRO A 443 -2.19 3.99 3.15
C PRO A 443 -2.53 2.79 4.03
N LEU A 444 -1.79 1.69 3.91
CA LEU A 444 -2.04 0.46 4.66
C LEU A 444 -1.41 0.47 6.06
N ILE A 445 -0.40 1.32 6.29
CA ILE A 445 0.39 1.31 7.54
C ILE A 445 0.35 2.66 8.29
N SER A 446 -0.31 3.69 7.74
CA SER A 446 -0.23 5.08 8.23
C SER A 446 -0.67 5.25 9.68
N SER A 447 -1.58 4.41 10.17
CA SER A 447 -2.11 4.50 11.54
C SER A 447 -1.46 3.49 12.49
N SER A 448 -0.37 2.85 12.09
CA SER A 448 0.24 1.72 12.81
C SER A 448 1.66 2.06 13.26
N PRO A 449 2.14 1.46 14.39
CA PRO A 449 3.58 1.53 14.75
C PRO A 449 4.50 0.97 13.67
N LYS A 450 4.00 0.11 12.77
CA LYS A 450 4.77 -0.42 11.63
C LYS A 450 5.19 0.67 10.65
N LEU A 451 4.53 1.83 10.67
CA LEU A 451 4.91 2.99 9.85
C LEU A 451 6.36 3.41 10.13
N SER A 452 6.73 3.55 11.40
CA SER A 452 8.10 3.94 11.76
C SER A 452 9.12 2.89 11.33
N GLU A 453 8.78 1.61 11.47
CA GLU A 453 9.61 0.49 11.05
C GLU A 453 9.84 0.48 9.53
N CYS A 454 8.76 0.70 8.76
CA CYS A 454 8.81 0.79 7.29
C CYS A 454 9.61 2.01 6.82
N LEU A 455 9.40 3.16 7.46
CA LEU A 455 10.13 4.40 7.13
C LEU A 455 11.62 4.25 7.43
N GLN A 456 11.95 3.62 8.56
CA GLN A 456 13.34 3.36 8.94
C GLN A 456 14.00 2.41 7.95
N LYS A 457 13.32 1.33 7.57
CA LYS A 457 13.82 0.37 6.59
C LYS A 457 13.99 1.03 5.21
N LYS A 458 13.03 1.85 4.80
CA LYS A 458 13.12 2.64 3.55
C LYS A 458 14.34 3.57 3.60
N LYS A 459 14.53 4.26 4.71
CA LYS A 459 15.66 5.18 4.91
C LYS A 459 16.99 4.43 4.82
N GLU A 460 17.09 3.28 5.49
CA GLU A 460 18.28 2.42 5.47
C GLU A 460 18.61 1.95 4.05
N ILE A 461 17.61 1.58 3.29
CA ILE A 461 17.77 1.14 1.89
C ILE A 461 18.26 2.30 1.04
N ILE A 462 17.66 3.46 1.16
CA ILE A 462 18.03 4.66 0.39
C ILE A 462 19.44 5.11 0.80
N GLU A 463 19.77 5.10 2.02
CA GLU A 463 21.13 5.38 2.52
C GLU A 463 22.12 4.35 2.03
N UNK A 464 21.81 3.22 2.02
CA UNK A 464 22.69 2.16 1.59
C UNK A 464 22.85 2.17 0.11
N UNK A 465 21.93 2.49 -0.55
CA UNK A 465 22.00 2.54 -1.94
C UNK A 465 22.64 3.80 -2.40
N UNK A 466 22.44 4.78 -1.60
CA UNK A 466 23.04 6.05 -1.86
C UNK A 466 24.53 6.05 -1.45
N UNK A 467 24.78 5.31 -0.49
CA UNK A 467 26.12 5.08 -0.08
C UNK A 467 26.85 4.21 -1.07
N UNK A 468 26.22 3.32 -1.59
CA UNK A 468 26.79 2.51 -2.59
C UNK A 468 26.95 3.26 -3.88
N UNK A 469 26.12 3.99 -4.13
CA UNK A 469 26.14 4.78 -5.27
C UNK A 469 27.18 5.89 -5.14
N UNK A 470 27.24 6.39 -4.01
CA UNK A 470 28.23 7.36 -3.69
C UNK A 470 29.60 6.75 -3.52
N UNK A 471 29.61 5.71 -3.04
CA UNK A 471 30.82 4.96 -2.96
C UNK A 471 31.24 4.46 -4.28
N UNK A 472 30.40 4.08 -4.89
CA UNK A 472 30.61 3.67 -6.19
C UNK A 472 30.94 4.81 -7.14
N UNK A 473 30.36 5.75 -6.86
CA UNK A 473 30.62 6.92 -7.62
C UNK A 473 31.99 7.48 -7.27
N UNK A 474 32.17 7.40 -6.15
CA UNK A 474 33.43 7.80 -5.67
C UNK A 474 34.52 6.83 -6.06
N UNK A 475 34.19 5.70 -6.04
CA UNK A 475 35.09 4.68 -6.48
C UNK A 475 35.19 4.65 -7.95
N UNK A 476 34.24 4.80 -8.48
CA UNK A 476 34.20 4.88 -9.87
C UNK A 476 34.85 6.13 -10.42
N UNK A 477 34.56 7.08 -9.74
CA UNK A 477 35.16 8.31 -10.10
C UNK A 477 36.63 8.28 -9.75
N UNK A 478 36.79 7.68 -8.73
CA UNK A 478 38.14 7.57 -8.30
C UNK A 478 38.90 6.49 -9.00
N UNK A 479 38.31 5.53 -9.12
CA UNK A 479 39.06 4.46 -9.73
C UNK A 479 38.89 4.45 -11.25
N UNK A 480 37.85 4.40 -11.59
CA UNK A 480 37.63 4.27 -13.00
C UNK A 480 37.61 5.58 -13.75
N UNK A 481 36.97 6.29 -13.21
CA UNK A 481 36.81 7.56 -13.85
C UNK A 481 38.06 8.35 -13.68
N UNK A 482 38.43 8.24 -12.63
CA UNK A 482 39.65 8.86 -12.33
C UNK A 482 40.79 8.28 -13.14
N UNK A 483 40.62 7.19 -13.25
CA UNK A 483 41.68 6.56 -14.00
C UNK A 483 41.61 6.83 -15.47
N UNK A 484 40.57 6.83 -15.76
CA UNK A 484 40.32 7.12 -17.14
C UNK A 484 40.40 8.58 -17.44
N PHE A 485 39.71 9.23 -16.59
CA PHE A 485 39.78 10.73 -16.69
C PHE A 485 41.21 11.23 -16.54
N PHE A 486 41.87 10.76 -15.52
CA PHE A 486 43.24 11.14 -15.21
C PHE A 486 44.19 10.87 -16.37
N LYS A 487 44.10 9.70 -16.96
CA LYS A 487 44.97 9.33 -18.08
C LYS A 487 44.71 10.20 -19.32
N LEU A 488 43.42 10.46 -19.58
CA LEU A 488 43.05 11.33 -20.71
C LEU A 488 43.43 12.78 -20.43
N TRP A 489 43.26 13.25 -19.19
CA TRP A 489 43.71 14.58 -18.80
C TRP A 489 45.23 14.70 -18.94
N LYS A 490 45.99 13.71 -18.43
CA LYS A 490 47.45 13.66 -18.58
C LYS A 490 47.84 13.60 -20.04
N HIS A 491 47.11 12.83 -20.85
CA HIS A 491 47.37 12.74 -22.29
C HIS A 491 47.15 14.10 -22.97
N TYR A 492 46.05 14.79 -22.68
CA TYR A 492 45.82 16.13 -23.24
C TYR A 492 46.83 17.14 -22.71
N LEU A 493 47.17 17.08 -21.44
CA LEU A 493 48.15 17.97 -20.81
C LEU A 493 49.55 17.68 -21.32
N SER A 494 49.90 16.43 -21.64
CA SER A 494 51.22 16.07 -22.17
C SER A 494 51.48 16.68 -23.56
N LYS A 495 50.43 17.12 -24.24
CA LYS A 495 50.54 17.84 -25.51
C LYS A 495 50.91 19.31 -25.31
N GLN A 496 50.99 19.76 -24.05
CA GLN A 496 51.45 21.08 -23.68
C GLN A 496 52.95 21.19 -24.03
N LYS A 497 53.31 22.18 -24.83
CA LYS A 497 54.71 22.39 -25.23
C LYS A 497 55.47 23.10 -24.12
N LYS A 498 56.74 22.78 -23.94
CA LYS A 498 57.59 23.41 -22.93
C LYS A 498 57.73 24.92 -23.19
N THR A 499 57.57 25.36 -24.43
CA THR A 499 57.66 26.75 -24.87
C THR A 499 56.36 27.54 -24.68
N ASP A 500 55.24 26.88 -24.43
CA ASP A 500 53.91 27.54 -24.34
C ASP A 500 53.89 28.62 -23.24
N PHE A 501 54.67 28.42 -22.18
CA PHE A 501 54.73 29.35 -21.04
C PHE A 501 55.97 30.26 -21.06
N LYS A 502 56.72 30.24 -22.20
CA LYS A 502 57.82 31.11 -22.44
C LYS A 502 57.78 31.54 -23.91
N PRO A 503 56.84 32.41 -24.31
CA PRO A 503 56.77 32.84 -25.70
C PRO A 503 58.04 33.61 -26.10
N GLU A 504 58.49 33.40 -27.32
CA GLU A 504 59.73 34.03 -27.87
C GLU A 504 59.52 35.53 -28.06
N ASP A 505 58.32 35.99 -28.37
CA ASP A 505 58.01 37.39 -28.59
C ASP A 505 56.98 37.86 -27.51
N GLU A 506 57.47 38.35 -26.37
CA GLU A 506 56.70 38.77 -25.26
C GLU A 506 55.82 40.02 -25.53
N ASN A 507 56.14 40.76 -26.58
CA ASN A 507 55.44 42.00 -26.94
C ASN A 507 54.24 41.78 -27.84
N ASN A 508 54.09 40.60 -28.39
CA ASN A 508 53.05 40.30 -29.39
C ASN A 508 52.17 39.10 -29.03
N VAL A 509 52.12 38.74 -27.75
CA VAL A 509 51.31 37.58 -27.30
C VAL A 509 49.86 38.03 -27.19
N LEU A 510 49.03 37.51 -28.10
CA LEU A 510 47.59 37.54 -27.93
C LEU A 510 47.28 36.53 -26.85
N ILE A 511 46.57 36.96 -25.80
CA ILE A 511 46.20 36.11 -24.69
C ILE A 511 45.20 35.07 -25.21
N GLN A 512 45.69 33.87 -25.50
CA GLN A 512 44.92 32.76 -25.99
C GLN A 512 45.17 31.53 -25.11
N TYR A 513 44.11 30.75 -24.91
CA TYR A 513 44.27 29.50 -24.19
C TYR A 513 45.15 28.54 -25.00
N THR A 514 45.99 27.78 -24.31
CA THR A 514 46.76 26.74 -24.97
C THR A 514 45.83 25.67 -25.51
N ASN A 515 46.20 25.01 -26.61
CA ASN A 515 45.41 23.95 -27.22
C ASN A 515 45.16 22.79 -26.24
N ALA A 516 46.20 22.46 -25.43
CA ALA A 516 46.06 21.43 -24.38
C ALA A 516 44.98 21.80 -23.38
N CYS A 517 44.99 23.07 -22.94
CA CYS A 517 44.00 23.59 -22.00
C CYS A 517 42.58 23.49 -22.56
N VAL A 518 42.35 23.96 -23.79
CA VAL A 518 41.03 23.94 -24.44
C VAL A 518 40.50 22.51 -24.49
N LYS A 519 41.35 21.54 -24.86
CA LYS A 519 40.94 20.14 -24.94
C LYS A 519 40.61 19.53 -23.60
N VAL A 520 41.40 19.84 -22.56
CA VAL A 520 41.12 19.36 -21.19
C VAL A 520 39.81 19.93 -20.69
N CYS A 521 39.59 21.24 -20.86
CA CYS A 521 38.36 21.91 -20.38
C CYS A 521 37.13 21.37 -21.10
N ALA A 522 37.18 21.16 -22.40
CA ALA A 522 36.10 20.58 -23.20
C ALA A 522 35.75 19.16 -22.69
N TYR A 523 36.79 18.36 -22.45
CA TYR A 523 36.62 17.00 -21.95
C TYR A 523 36.00 17.00 -20.54
N VAL A 524 36.54 17.82 -19.63
CA VAL A 524 36.03 17.91 -18.25
C VAL A 524 34.57 18.36 -18.26
N ARG A 525 34.22 19.38 -19.06
CA ARG A 525 32.83 19.87 -19.17
C ARG A 525 31.89 18.74 -19.59
N LYS A 526 32.27 17.98 -20.62
CA LYS A 526 31.49 16.86 -21.14
C LYS A 526 31.25 15.81 -20.03
N GLN A 527 32.29 15.49 -19.24
CA GLN A 527 32.18 14.50 -18.17
C GLN A 527 31.34 15.02 -17.03
N VAL A 528 31.47 16.29 -16.65
CA VAL A 528 30.66 16.93 -15.61
C VAL A 528 29.18 16.88 -16.02
N GLU A 529 28.86 17.21 -17.28
CA GLU A 529 27.48 17.14 -17.78
C GLU A 529 26.95 15.71 -17.72
N LYS A 530 27.76 14.73 -18.12
CA LYS A 530 27.36 13.32 -18.05
C LYS A 530 27.07 12.89 -16.62
N ILE A 531 27.91 13.27 -15.65
CA ILE A 531 27.72 12.98 -14.22
C ILE A 531 26.43 13.63 -13.73
N LYS A 532 26.20 14.91 -14.07
CA LYS A 532 25.00 15.64 -13.66
C LYS A 532 23.72 15.00 -14.20
N ASN A 533 23.78 14.49 -15.43
CA ASN A 533 22.64 13.87 -16.10
C ASN A 533 22.40 12.43 -15.62
N SER A 534 23.41 11.80 -15.02
CA SER A 534 23.36 10.38 -14.62
C SER A 534 23.08 10.18 -13.14
N MET A 535 23.09 11.25 -12.34
CA MET A 535 22.95 11.16 -10.88
C MET A 535 22.10 12.30 -10.34
N ASP A 536 21.53 12.10 -9.14
CA ASP A 536 20.72 13.10 -8.46
C ASP A 536 21.23 13.36 -7.04
N GLY A 537 20.92 14.56 -6.55
CA GLY A 537 21.07 14.94 -5.16
C GLY A 537 22.52 14.91 -4.67
N LYS A 538 22.69 14.45 -3.44
CA LYS A 538 23.99 14.45 -2.74
C LYS A 538 25.08 13.63 -3.46
N ASN A 539 24.67 12.64 -4.24
CA ASN A 539 25.63 11.79 -4.98
C ASN A 539 26.36 12.59 -6.05
N VAL A 540 25.65 13.49 -6.76
CA VAL A 540 26.25 14.40 -7.75
C VAL A 540 27.32 15.25 -7.07
N ASP A 541 26.97 15.88 -5.95
CA ASP A 541 27.87 16.78 -5.24
C ASP A 541 29.13 16.06 -4.74
N THR A 542 28.95 14.84 -4.20
CA THR A 542 30.07 14.03 -3.70
C THR A 542 31.03 13.65 -4.82
N VAL A 543 30.50 13.17 -5.95
CA VAL A 543 31.33 12.76 -7.12
C VAL A 543 32.02 13.97 -7.72
N LEU A 544 31.30 15.10 -7.90
CA LEU A 544 31.89 16.32 -8.48
C LEU A 544 32.95 16.92 -7.56
N MET A 545 32.76 16.86 -6.26
CA MET A 545 33.77 17.33 -5.27
C MET A 545 35.02 16.49 -5.38
N GLU A 546 34.92 15.16 -5.39
CA GLU A 546 36.08 14.27 -5.51
C GLU A 546 36.79 14.47 -6.84
N LEU A 547 36.01 14.58 -7.91
CA LEU A 547 36.57 14.85 -9.27
C LEU A 547 37.33 16.18 -9.29
N GLY A 548 36.75 17.21 -8.69
CA GLY A 548 37.36 18.54 -8.59
C GLY A 548 38.65 18.53 -7.80
N VAL A 549 38.68 17.83 -6.65
CA VAL A 549 39.91 17.72 -5.82
C VAL A 549 41.02 17.04 -6.61
N ARG A 550 40.72 15.96 -7.32
CA ARG A 550 41.72 15.22 -8.12
C ARG A 550 42.17 16.01 -9.33
N PHE A 551 41.24 16.72 -9.97
CA PHE A 551 41.55 17.59 -11.11
C PHE A 551 42.45 18.73 -10.65
N HIS A 552 42.14 19.36 -9.53
CA HIS A 552 42.96 20.43 -8.93
C HIS A 552 44.40 19.92 -8.70
N ARG A 553 44.54 18.74 -8.10
CA ARG A 553 45.83 18.12 -7.81
C ARG A 553 46.60 17.86 -9.11
N LEU A 554 45.96 17.35 -10.14
CA LEU A 554 46.57 17.06 -11.44
C LEU A 554 47.08 18.33 -12.11
N ILE A 555 46.28 19.40 -12.10
CA ILE A 555 46.67 20.70 -12.66
C ILE A 555 47.85 21.27 -11.87
N TYR A 556 47.80 21.19 -10.54
CA TYR A 556 48.89 21.66 -9.66
C TYR A 556 50.19 20.94 -10.00
N GLU A 557 50.16 19.60 -10.11
CA GLU A 557 51.34 18.78 -10.46
C GLU A 557 51.84 19.11 -11.89
N HIS A 558 50.92 19.34 -12.83
CA HIS A 558 51.26 19.67 -14.21
C HIS A 558 51.97 21.02 -14.29
N LEU A 559 51.43 22.03 -13.59
CA LEU A 559 52.00 23.38 -13.58
C LEU A 559 53.46 23.39 -13.06
N GLN A 560 53.78 22.49 -12.12
CA GLN A 560 55.11 22.41 -11.52
C GLN A 560 56.16 21.85 -12.47
N GLN A 561 55.77 21.31 -13.64
CA GLN A 561 56.70 20.72 -14.62
C GLN A 561 57.28 21.75 -15.58
N TYR A 562 56.83 23.01 -15.51
CA TYR A 562 57.19 24.06 -16.46
C TYR A 562 57.88 25.23 -15.76
N SER A 563 58.62 26.01 -16.54
CA SER A 563 59.16 27.32 -16.14
C SER A 563 58.37 28.41 -16.85
N TYR A 564 58.11 29.47 -16.17
CA TYR A 564 57.22 30.53 -16.64
C TYR A 564 57.94 31.85 -16.77
N SER A 565 57.79 32.50 -17.93
CA SER A 565 58.03 33.94 -18.04
C SER A 565 56.83 34.70 -17.47
N CYS A 566 56.97 35.96 -17.22
CA CYS A 566 55.87 36.80 -16.71
C CYS A 566 54.63 36.70 -17.62
N MET A 567 54.83 36.82 -18.92
CA MET A 567 53.77 36.75 -19.93
C MET A 567 53.16 35.33 -20.03
N GLY A 568 54.02 34.31 -19.95
CA GLY A 568 53.58 32.93 -19.98
C GLY A 568 52.75 32.56 -18.78
N GLY A 569 53.05 33.13 -17.63
CA GLY A 569 52.27 32.91 -16.41
C GLY A 569 50.86 33.49 -16.47
N MET A 570 50.65 34.53 -17.26
CA MET A 570 49.34 35.17 -17.45
C MET A 570 48.33 34.26 -18.18
N LEU A 571 48.82 33.23 -18.87
CA LEU A 571 47.95 32.30 -19.61
C LEU A 571 47.24 31.30 -18.71
N ILE A 572 47.72 31.10 -17.47
CA ILE A 572 47.21 30.06 -16.55
C ILE A 572 45.92 30.49 -15.81
N PRO A 573 45.86 31.70 -15.22
CA PRO A 573 44.71 32.09 -14.42
C PRO A 573 43.37 32.05 -15.16
N MET A 574 43.38 32.25 -16.46
CA MET A 574 42.16 32.27 -17.26
C MET A 574 41.44 30.91 -17.29
N VAL A 575 42.19 29.83 -16.95
CA VAL A 575 41.66 28.47 -16.90
C VAL A 575 41.27 28.06 -15.48
N LEU A 576 41.93 28.65 -14.47
CA LEU A 576 41.91 28.18 -13.10
C LEU A 576 41.08 29.06 -12.18
N HIS A 577 40.27 29.96 -12.71
CA HIS A 577 39.42 30.83 -11.90
C HIS A 577 38.40 30.06 -11.02
N LEU A 578 38.14 28.78 -11.36
CA LEU A 578 37.25 27.92 -10.57
C LEU A 578 37.94 27.38 -9.30
N PHE A 579 39.26 27.48 -9.20
CA PHE A 579 40.04 26.98 -8.07
C PHE A 579 40.75 28.18 -7.40
N ASP A 580 40.11 28.80 -6.46
CA ASP A 580 40.59 30.07 -5.86
C ASP A 580 42.04 29.98 -5.35
N THR A 581 42.37 28.89 -4.64
CA THR A 581 43.74 28.73 -4.09
C THR A 581 44.76 28.52 -5.19
N LEU A 582 44.45 27.70 -6.20
CA LEU A 582 45.35 27.44 -7.32
C LEU A 582 45.48 28.67 -8.19
N HIS A 583 44.39 29.41 -8.39
CA HIS A 583 44.41 30.70 -9.09
C HIS A 583 45.31 31.69 -8.35
N ALA A 584 45.19 31.76 -7.03
CA ALA A 584 46.04 32.66 -6.20
C ALA A 584 47.52 32.23 -6.28
N LEU A 585 47.81 30.93 -6.27
CA LEU A 585 49.17 30.41 -6.45
C LEU A 585 49.75 30.81 -7.82
N CYS A 586 48.89 30.75 -8.87
CA CYS A 586 49.34 31.13 -10.21
C CYS A 586 49.69 32.61 -10.33
N ASN A 587 49.06 33.47 -9.49
CA ASN A 587 49.41 34.89 -9.42
C ASN A 587 50.86 35.09 -8.98
N LEU A 588 51.44 34.15 -8.23
CA LEU A 588 52.85 34.22 -7.80
C LEU A 588 53.80 34.11 -9.00
N LEU A 589 53.33 33.50 -10.12
CA LEU A 589 54.12 33.36 -11.33
C LEU A 589 54.20 34.68 -12.15
N VAL A 590 53.25 35.57 -11.91
CA VAL A 590 53.05 36.77 -12.75
C VAL A 590 53.44 38.06 -12.00
N VAL A 591 53.33 38.07 -10.70
CA VAL A 591 53.52 39.30 -9.88
C VAL A 591 54.96 39.78 -9.93
N ALA A 592 55.15 41.10 -9.92
CA ALA A 592 56.50 41.70 -9.87
C ALA A 592 57.25 41.21 -8.62
N PRO A 593 58.58 40.96 -8.72
CA PRO A 593 59.36 40.45 -7.59
C PRO A 593 59.18 41.20 -6.28
N ASP A 594 59.06 42.52 -6.33
CA ASP A 594 58.93 43.34 -5.14
C ASP A 594 57.57 43.17 -4.41
N ASN A 595 56.53 42.75 -5.12
CA ASN A 595 55.18 42.56 -4.59
C ASN A 595 54.92 41.13 -4.13
N LEU A 596 55.89 40.24 -4.31
CA LEU A 596 55.72 38.79 -4.05
C LEU A 596 55.31 38.55 -2.58
N LYS A 597 55.97 39.23 -1.62
CA LYS A 597 55.69 39.07 -0.18
C LYS A 597 54.26 39.44 0.15
N GLN A 598 53.75 40.53 -0.43
CA GLN A 598 52.38 40.98 -0.24
C GLN A 598 51.37 39.98 -0.74
N VAL A 599 51.61 39.39 -1.92
CA VAL A 599 50.71 38.40 -2.51
C VAL A 599 50.72 37.12 -1.67
N CYS A 600 51.91 36.68 -1.19
CA CYS A 600 52.01 35.47 -0.32
C CYS A 600 51.25 35.62 0.99
N SER A 601 51.11 36.85 1.53
CA SER A 601 50.40 37.12 2.75
C SER A 601 48.91 37.46 2.54
N GLY A 602 48.43 37.42 1.32
CA GLY A 602 47.04 37.64 0.96
C GLY A 602 46.12 36.55 1.53
N GLU A 603 44.85 36.91 1.71
CA GLU A 603 43.84 36.11 2.40
C GLU A 603 43.77 34.64 1.97
N GLN A 604 43.96 34.37 0.67
CA GLN A 604 43.84 33.04 0.10
C GLN A 604 45.12 32.20 0.27
N LEU A 605 46.29 32.82 0.45
CA LEU A 605 47.60 32.15 0.53
C LEU A 605 48.21 32.19 1.93
N ALA A 606 47.71 33.03 2.83
CA ALA A 606 48.29 33.27 4.16
C ALA A 606 48.41 32.02 5.03
N ASN A 607 47.46 31.10 4.86
CA ASN A 607 47.38 29.86 5.65
C ASN A 607 48.06 28.66 4.97
N LEU A 608 48.62 28.84 3.78
CA LEU A 608 49.33 27.77 3.07
C LEU A 608 50.77 27.60 3.60
N ASP A 609 51.24 26.36 3.54
CA ASP A 609 52.62 26.02 3.89
C ASP A 609 53.59 26.83 3.04
N LYS A 610 54.57 27.46 3.68
CA LYS A 610 55.61 28.27 3.04
C LYS A 610 56.37 27.45 1.96
N ASN A 611 56.51 26.15 2.19
CA ASN A 611 57.19 25.28 1.20
C ASN A 611 56.41 25.17 -0.10
N ILE A 612 55.09 25.17 -0.03
CA ILE A 612 54.21 25.17 -1.20
C ILE A 612 54.37 26.50 -1.97
N LEU A 613 54.33 27.62 -1.25
CA LEU A 613 54.50 28.93 -1.86
C LEU A 613 55.87 29.04 -2.52
N HIS A 614 56.92 28.59 -1.85
CA HIS A 614 58.29 28.62 -2.34
C HIS A 614 58.44 27.74 -3.59
N SER A 615 57.88 26.53 -3.55
CA SER A 615 57.96 25.61 -4.70
C SER A 615 57.32 26.23 -5.96
N PHE A 616 56.21 26.98 -5.77
CA PHE A 616 55.54 27.64 -6.90
C PHE A 616 56.36 28.80 -7.42
N VAL A 617 56.95 29.60 -6.54
CA VAL A 617 57.83 30.72 -6.95
C VAL A 617 59.06 30.22 -7.66
N GLN A 618 59.61 29.04 -7.29
CA GLN A 618 60.75 28.39 -7.95
C GLN A 618 60.49 28.06 -9.43
N LEU A 619 59.23 27.96 -9.87
CA LEU A 619 58.85 27.70 -11.25
C LEU A 619 59.07 28.92 -12.15
N ARG A 620 59.30 30.09 -11.60
CA ARG A 620 59.50 31.30 -12.38
C ARG A 620 60.85 31.29 -13.08
N ALA A 621 60.86 31.74 -14.32
CA ALA A 621 62.08 31.83 -15.12
C ALA A 621 63.09 32.82 -14.49
N ASP A 622 62.61 33.86 -13.81
CA ASP A 622 63.42 34.92 -13.17
C ASP A 622 63.82 34.60 -11.73
N TYR A 623 63.50 33.39 -11.21
CA TYR A 623 63.70 33.02 -9.79
C TYR A 623 65.15 33.32 -9.35
N ARG A 624 66.17 32.91 -10.13
CA ARG A 624 67.60 33.08 -9.82
C ARG A 624 68.06 34.52 -10.07
N SER A 625 67.65 35.08 -11.18
CA SER A 625 68.07 36.41 -11.58
C SER A 625 67.54 37.51 -10.70
N ALA A 626 66.29 37.35 -10.20
CA ALA A 626 65.63 38.27 -9.29
C ALA A 626 65.87 37.93 -7.81
N ARG A 627 66.66 36.87 -7.51
CA ARG A 627 67.06 36.44 -6.15
C ARG A 627 65.81 36.23 -5.23
N LEU A 628 64.76 35.57 -5.78
CA LEU A 628 63.48 35.46 -5.09
C LEU A 628 63.51 34.56 -3.86
N ALA A 629 64.57 33.71 -3.71
CA ALA A 629 64.76 32.85 -2.52
C ALA A 629 64.73 33.68 -1.21
N ARG A 630 65.17 34.93 -1.25
CA ARG A 630 65.24 35.83 -0.10
C ARG A 630 63.88 36.10 0.58
N HIS A 631 62.78 35.89 -0.18
CA HIS A 631 61.45 36.12 0.36
C HIS A 631 60.95 34.94 1.22
N PHE A 632 61.66 33.80 1.19
CA PHE A 632 61.29 32.59 1.91
C PHE A 632 62.33 32.10 2.91
N SER A 633 63.48 32.80 3.01
CA SER A 633 64.55 32.52 3.98
C SER A 633 64.21 33.07 5.38
#